data_5741a09d2b47c8b2091d99d95c3b27ab
#
_entry.id   5741a09d2b47c8b2091d99d95c3b27ab
#
_cell.length_a   1.000
_cell.length_b   1.000
_cell.length_c   1.000
_cell.angle_alpha   90.00
_cell.angle_beta   90.00
_cell.angle_gamma   90.00
#
_symmetry.space_group_name_H-M   'P 1'
#
loop_
_entity.id
_entity.type
_entity.pdbx_description
1 polymer ?
#
loop_
_entity_poly.entity_id
_entity_poly.type
_entity_poly.pdbx_seq_one_letter_code
_entity_poly.pdbx_strand_id
1 'polypeptide(L)'
;MIATPDLSRARSGQSFALGLARMGATLHYTGTTGLRTPDVIRGKLDAMGANYTEHNDLTISQQEDLIADEKIDLLYLPGCSVKKGDPGRDDFMKKMQEYYFTLEGMERIESRSGKTVGVMHSLPRNEGEFDFSIDASPYQLYFKQIGFSVPLRMSLIANIIGLG
;
A
#
# COMPACT_ATOMS: atom_id res chain seq x y z
N MET A 1 4.12 -2.49 4.41
CA MET A 1 2.90 -1.88 5.00
C MET A 1 1.92 -1.47 3.90
N ILE A 2 0.63 -1.60 4.14
CA ILE A 2 -0.46 -1.10 3.28
C ILE A 2 -1.16 0.01 4.04
N ALA A 3 -1.14 1.24 3.50
CA ALA A 3 -1.64 2.43 4.16
C ALA A 3 -2.74 3.12 3.34
N THR A 4 -3.92 3.28 3.93
CA THR A 4 -5.08 3.95 3.31
C THR A 4 -6.18 4.20 4.33
N PRO A 5 -6.96 5.29 4.23
CA PRO A 5 -8.08 5.53 5.14
C PRO A 5 -9.14 4.42 5.13
N ASP A 6 -9.29 3.69 4.02
CA ASP A 6 -10.34 2.69 3.87
C ASP A 6 -9.79 1.36 3.34
N LEU A 7 -9.39 0.49 4.26
CA LEU A 7 -8.94 -0.86 3.96
C LEU A 7 -10.05 -1.74 3.38
N SER A 8 -11.32 -1.43 3.67
CA SER A 8 -12.46 -2.22 3.18
C SER A 8 -12.62 -2.15 1.66
N ARG A 9 -12.22 -1.03 1.06
CA ARG A 9 -12.30 -0.78 -0.39
C ARG A 9 -10.97 -0.92 -1.13
N ALA A 10 -9.87 -1.10 -0.42
CA ALA A 10 -8.51 -1.18 -0.98
C ALA A 10 -8.24 -2.51 -1.71
N ARG A 11 -9.02 -2.84 -2.75
CA ARG A 11 -8.98 -4.15 -3.45
C ARG A 11 -7.60 -4.52 -3.96
N SER A 12 -6.84 -3.57 -4.52
CA SER A 12 -5.47 -3.80 -4.96
C SER A 12 -4.54 -4.15 -3.79
N GLY A 13 -4.69 -3.46 -2.64
CA GLY A 13 -3.98 -3.76 -1.40
C GLY A 13 -4.33 -5.15 -0.87
N GLN A 14 -5.61 -5.54 -0.91
CA GLN A 14 -6.07 -6.86 -0.47
C GLN A 14 -5.43 -7.97 -1.31
N SER A 15 -5.43 -7.84 -2.64
CA SER A 15 -4.80 -8.82 -3.54
C SER A 15 -3.28 -8.86 -3.35
N PHE A 16 -2.64 -7.70 -3.18
CA PHE A 16 -1.21 -7.59 -2.94
C PHE A 16 -0.80 -8.28 -1.63
N ALA A 17 -1.57 -8.05 -0.57
CA ALA A 17 -1.34 -8.69 0.73
C ALA A 17 -1.42 -10.22 0.65
N LEU A 18 -2.44 -10.78 -0.02
CA LEU A 18 -2.56 -12.23 -0.21
C LEU A 18 -1.36 -12.82 -0.97
N GLY A 19 -0.84 -12.09 -1.97
CA GLY A 19 0.36 -12.47 -2.69
C GLY A 19 1.60 -12.48 -1.79
N LEU A 20 1.81 -11.40 -1.04
CA LEU A 20 2.95 -11.26 -0.11
C LEU A 20 2.89 -12.26 1.03
N ALA A 21 1.69 -12.55 1.58
CA ALA A 21 1.49 -13.56 2.60
C ALA A 21 1.96 -14.94 2.14
N ARG A 22 1.65 -15.33 0.89
CA ARG A 22 2.13 -16.58 0.28
C ARG A 22 3.65 -16.64 0.15
N MET A 23 4.32 -15.49 0.09
CA MET A 23 5.77 -15.37 0.05
C MET A 23 6.39 -15.27 1.46
N GLY A 24 5.60 -15.39 2.52
CA GLY A 24 6.07 -15.36 3.91
C GLY A 24 6.35 -13.95 4.45
N ALA A 25 5.84 -12.89 3.79
CA ALA A 25 6.02 -11.53 4.28
C ALA A 25 5.17 -11.26 5.52
N THR A 26 5.71 -10.47 6.46
CA THR A 26 4.94 -9.86 7.55
C THR A 26 4.20 -8.63 7.02
N LEU A 27 2.91 -8.52 7.35
CA LEU A 27 2.03 -7.47 6.85
C LEU A 27 1.61 -6.52 7.95
N HIS A 28 1.76 -5.23 7.71
CA HIS A 28 1.20 -4.17 8.54
C HIS A 28 0.17 -3.41 7.71
N TYR A 29 -1.01 -3.21 8.28
CA TYR A 29 -2.04 -2.36 7.69
C TYR A 29 -2.24 -1.13 8.56
N THR A 30 -2.40 0.03 7.93
CA THR A 30 -2.86 1.22 8.63
C THR A 30 -4.13 1.74 7.97
N GLY A 31 -5.15 1.98 8.78
CA GLY A 31 -6.48 2.37 8.31
C GLY A 31 -7.27 3.12 9.37
N THR A 32 -8.50 3.47 9.05
CA THR A 32 -9.43 4.13 9.98
C THR A 32 -10.28 3.09 10.71
N THR A 33 -10.52 3.29 12.00
CA THR A 33 -11.45 2.47 12.79
C THR A 33 -12.80 2.30 12.06
N GLY A 34 -13.27 1.06 11.98
CA GLY A 34 -14.51 0.69 11.28
C GLY A 34 -14.37 0.47 9.77
N LEU A 35 -13.23 0.83 9.15
CA LEU A 35 -12.96 0.65 7.71
C LEU A 35 -11.83 -0.37 7.46
N ARG A 36 -11.82 -1.44 8.24
CA ARG A 36 -10.77 -2.46 8.27
C ARG A 36 -10.82 -3.41 7.07
N THR A 37 -9.78 -4.21 6.95
CA THR A 37 -9.70 -5.30 5.96
C THR A 37 -10.90 -6.24 6.09
N PRO A 38 -11.60 -6.58 4.97
CA PRO A 38 -12.77 -7.45 4.99
C PRO A 38 -12.51 -8.82 5.62
N ASP A 39 -13.49 -9.37 6.34
CA ASP A 39 -13.39 -10.66 7.02
C ASP A 39 -12.99 -11.80 6.07
N VAL A 40 -13.48 -11.77 4.83
CA VAL A 40 -13.13 -12.78 3.82
C VAL A 40 -11.64 -12.74 3.46
N ILE A 41 -11.00 -11.58 3.51
CA ILE A 41 -9.55 -11.44 3.26
C ILE A 41 -8.78 -11.88 4.50
N ARG A 42 -9.19 -11.43 5.69
CA ARG A 42 -8.58 -11.84 6.96
C ARG A 42 -8.65 -13.36 7.15
N GLY A 43 -9.80 -13.97 6.89
CA GLY A 43 -9.95 -15.43 6.95
C GLY A 43 -9.02 -16.18 5.97
N LYS A 44 -8.73 -15.59 4.80
CA LYS A 44 -7.72 -16.16 3.88
C LYS A 44 -6.30 -16.01 4.40
N LEU A 45 -5.96 -14.88 5.02
CA LEU A 45 -4.66 -14.65 5.66
C LEU A 45 -4.46 -15.62 6.85
N ASP A 46 -5.49 -15.78 7.68
CA ASP A 46 -5.50 -16.73 8.81
C ASP A 46 -5.29 -18.17 8.33
N ALA A 47 -6.02 -18.57 7.28
CA ALA A 47 -5.90 -19.91 6.70
C ALA A 47 -4.51 -20.18 6.08
N MET A 48 -3.78 -19.14 5.68
CA MET A 48 -2.40 -19.25 5.22
C MET A 48 -1.36 -19.19 6.35
N GLY A 49 -1.78 -18.97 7.60
CA GLY A 49 -0.86 -18.73 8.71
C GLY A 49 -0.07 -17.43 8.54
N ALA A 50 -0.62 -16.44 7.86
CA ALA A 50 0.06 -15.17 7.60
C ALA A 50 0.28 -14.37 8.89
N ASN A 51 1.46 -13.76 9.01
CA ASN A 51 1.72 -12.81 10.07
C ASN A 51 1.25 -11.42 9.63
N TYR A 52 0.20 -10.89 10.25
CA TYR A 52 -0.32 -9.56 9.93
C TYR A 52 -0.85 -8.82 11.15
N THR A 53 -0.75 -7.50 11.13
CA THR A 53 -1.28 -6.61 12.18
C THR A 53 -2.00 -5.43 11.54
N GLU A 54 -3.18 -5.07 12.07
CA GLU A 54 -3.91 -3.86 11.70
C GLU A 54 -3.74 -2.79 12.77
N HIS A 55 -3.34 -1.60 12.36
CA HIS A 55 -3.20 -0.40 13.18
C HIS A 55 -4.25 0.62 12.73
N ASN A 56 -5.01 1.16 13.66
CA ASN A 56 -6.08 2.09 13.32
C ASN A 56 -5.78 3.50 13.85
N ASP A 57 -6.23 4.49 13.07
CA ASP A 57 -6.22 5.90 13.44
C ASP A 57 -4.82 6.45 13.84
N LEU A 58 -3.76 5.91 13.22
CA LEU A 58 -2.42 6.44 13.40
C LEU A 58 -2.26 7.77 12.65
N THR A 59 -1.67 8.75 13.31
CA THR A 59 -1.19 9.97 12.64
C THR A 59 -0.08 9.64 11.65
N ILE A 60 0.20 10.53 10.69
CA ILE A 60 1.29 10.31 9.73
C ILE A 60 2.64 10.09 10.45
N SER A 61 2.93 10.84 11.51
CA SER A 61 4.16 10.66 12.29
C SER A 61 4.23 9.28 12.95
N GLN A 62 3.11 8.78 13.51
CA GLN A 62 3.06 7.44 14.09
C GLN A 62 3.20 6.34 13.02
N GLN A 63 2.72 6.58 11.80
CA GLN A 63 2.94 5.67 10.68
C GLN A 63 4.41 5.66 10.22
N GLU A 64 5.07 6.84 10.17
CA GLU A 64 6.50 6.95 9.92
C GLU A 64 7.32 6.22 10.98
N ASP A 65 6.96 6.40 12.26
CA ASP A 65 7.58 5.69 13.38
C ASP A 65 7.43 4.16 13.24
N LEU A 66 6.23 3.69 12.95
CA LEU A 66 5.95 2.27 12.73
C LEU A 66 6.81 1.69 11.59
N ILE A 67 6.91 2.41 10.47
CA ILE A 67 7.72 1.98 9.33
C ILE A 67 9.19 1.84 9.72
N ALA A 68 9.71 2.80 10.49
CA ALA A 68 11.10 2.82 10.91
C ALA A 68 11.39 1.73 11.96
N ASP A 69 10.55 1.58 12.98
CA ASP A 69 10.74 0.65 14.10
C ASP A 69 10.63 -0.81 13.67
N GLU A 70 9.63 -1.13 12.85
CA GLU A 70 9.42 -2.47 12.29
C GLU A 70 10.31 -2.74 11.06
N LYS A 71 11.14 -1.79 10.66
CA LYS A 71 12.06 -1.90 9.50
C LYS A 71 11.34 -2.37 8.24
N ILE A 72 10.20 -1.79 7.96
CA ILE A 72 9.33 -2.16 6.84
C ILE A 72 10.06 -1.93 5.50
N ASP A 73 10.01 -2.92 4.61
CA ASP A 73 10.67 -2.87 3.29
C ASP A 73 9.88 -2.08 2.25
N LEU A 74 8.55 -2.21 2.30
CA LEU A 74 7.66 -1.70 1.27
C LEU A 74 6.46 -0.98 1.89
N LEU A 75 6.19 0.21 1.38
CA LEU A 75 4.97 0.97 1.62
C LEU A 75 4.10 0.91 0.37
N TYR A 76 2.93 0.27 0.48
CA TYR A 76 1.95 0.22 -0.60
C TYR A 76 0.80 1.16 -0.32
N LEU A 77 0.60 2.10 -1.24
CA LEU A 77 -0.48 3.09 -1.20
C LEU A 77 -1.53 2.71 -2.27
N PRO A 78 -2.70 2.17 -1.88
CA PRO A 78 -3.74 1.77 -2.84
C PRO A 78 -4.34 2.92 -3.65
N GLY A 79 -4.14 4.16 -3.19
CA GLY A 79 -4.75 5.36 -3.77
C GLY A 79 -6.21 5.56 -3.35
N CYS A 80 -6.85 6.57 -3.95
CA CYS A 80 -8.22 6.93 -3.63
C CYS A 80 -9.21 5.92 -4.22
N SER A 81 -9.99 5.27 -3.36
CA SER A 81 -11.02 4.30 -3.74
C SER A 81 -12.36 4.93 -4.15
N VAL A 82 -12.52 6.24 -3.99
CA VAL A 82 -13.74 7.00 -4.34
C VAL A 82 -13.50 7.79 -5.62
N LYS A 83 -14.36 7.60 -6.63
CA LYS A 83 -14.20 8.27 -7.93
C LYS A 83 -14.43 9.77 -7.83
N LYS A 84 -13.80 10.52 -8.74
CA LYS A 84 -14.03 11.96 -8.86
C LYS A 84 -15.51 12.21 -9.21
N GLY A 85 -16.17 13.06 -8.41
CA GLY A 85 -17.60 13.39 -8.56
C GLY A 85 -18.55 12.49 -7.75
N ASP A 86 -18.07 11.40 -7.14
CA ASP A 86 -18.91 10.57 -6.28
C ASP A 86 -19.13 11.24 -4.91
N PRO A 87 -20.30 11.05 -4.27
CA PRO A 87 -20.55 11.48 -2.90
C PRO A 87 -19.50 10.88 -1.93
N GLY A 88 -19.07 11.72 -0.98
CA GLY A 88 -18.07 11.30 0.04
C GLY A 88 -16.61 11.36 -0.40
N ARG A 89 -16.32 11.79 -1.66
CA ARG A 89 -14.92 11.93 -2.11
C ARG A 89 -14.18 13.00 -1.29
N ASP A 90 -14.79 14.14 -1.03
CA ASP A 90 -14.13 15.22 -0.30
C ASP A 90 -13.80 14.80 1.13
N ASP A 91 -14.69 14.07 1.79
CA ASP A 91 -14.43 13.51 3.12
C ASP A 91 -13.35 12.44 3.09
N PHE A 92 -13.33 11.61 2.05
CA PHE A 92 -12.25 10.65 1.84
C PHE A 92 -10.91 11.35 1.63
N MET A 93 -10.84 12.40 0.79
CA MET A 93 -9.61 13.16 0.52
C MET A 93 -9.12 13.92 1.76
N LYS A 94 -10.02 14.39 2.64
CA LYS A 94 -9.61 14.94 3.94
C LYS A 94 -8.91 13.89 4.81
N LYS A 95 -9.46 12.68 4.87
CA LYS A 95 -8.83 11.55 5.59
C LYS A 95 -7.52 11.13 4.96
N MET A 96 -7.37 11.25 3.63
CA MET A 96 -6.10 10.95 2.95
C MET A 96 -4.93 11.80 3.44
N GLN A 97 -5.18 12.99 4.01
CA GLN A 97 -4.10 13.82 4.56
C GLN A 97 -3.34 13.13 5.70
N GLU A 98 -3.99 12.26 6.45
CA GLU A 98 -3.36 11.45 7.51
C GLU A 98 -2.54 10.28 6.95
N TYR A 99 -2.61 10.06 5.64
CA TYR A 99 -1.87 9.03 4.89
C TYR A 99 -0.99 9.65 3.80
N TYR A 100 -0.76 10.97 3.88
CA TYR A 100 0.00 11.71 2.89
C TYR A 100 1.51 11.66 3.23
N PHE A 101 2.21 10.68 2.67
CA PHE A 101 3.65 10.55 2.82
C PHE A 101 4.37 11.58 1.93
N THR A 102 5.30 12.31 2.53
CA THR A 102 6.14 13.30 1.87
C THR A 102 7.54 12.75 1.61
N LEU A 103 8.29 13.38 0.70
CA LEU A 103 9.70 13.04 0.49
C LEU A 103 10.50 13.19 1.80
N GLU A 104 10.30 14.29 2.53
CA GLU A 104 10.95 14.52 3.82
C GLU A 104 10.58 13.45 4.86
N GLY A 105 9.32 12.97 4.84
CA GLY A 105 8.88 11.85 5.67
C GLY A 105 9.63 10.56 5.37
N MET A 106 9.82 10.26 4.08
CA MET A 106 10.60 9.09 3.66
C MET A 106 12.07 9.19 4.06
N GLU A 107 12.67 10.39 3.97
CA GLU A 107 14.03 10.66 4.43
C GLU A 107 14.18 10.49 5.95
N ARG A 108 13.19 10.93 6.74
CA ARG A 108 13.16 10.69 8.20
C ARG A 108 13.10 9.21 8.52
N ILE A 109 12.24 8.45 7.82
CA ILE A 109 12.13 6.99 7.98
C ILE A 109 13.47 6.33 7.69
N GLU A 110 14.11 6.66 6.57
CA GLU A 110 15.41 6.09 6.18
C GLU A 110 16.51 6.44 7.19
N SER A 111 16.60 7.70 7.62
CA SER A 111 17.56 8.14 8.63
C SER A 111 17.43 7.38 9.94
N ARG A 112 16.20 7.06 10.36
CA ARG A 112 15.92 6.37 11.62
C ARG A 112 16.10 4.85 11.52
N SER A 113 15.63 4.25 10.43
CA SER A 113 15.68 2.78 10.24
C SER A 113 17.02 2.28 9.69
N GLY A 114 17.81 3.18 9.08
CA GLY A 114 19.00 2.81 8.30
C GLY A 114 18.69 2.09 6.99
N LYS A 115 17.44 2.18 6.49
CA LYS A 115 16.95 1.39 5.37
C LYS A 115 16.07 2.21 4.43
N THR A 116 16.33 2.11 3.12
CA THR A 116 15.47 2.70 2.08
C THR A 116 14.18 1.91 1.97
N VAL A 117 13.04 2.56 2.14
CA VAL A 117 11.70 1.97 2.04
C VAL A 117 11.13 2.23 0.66
N GLY A 118 10.78 1.17 -0.07
CA GLY A 118 10.19 1.30 -1.40
C GLY A 118 8.72 1.69 -1.36
N VAL A 119 8.34 2.74 -2.10
CA VAL A 119 6.94 3.16 -2.26
C VAL A 119 6.35 2.53 -3.52
N MET A 120 5.23 1.82 -3.36
CA MET A 120 4.46 1.20 -4.43
C MET A 120 3.05 1.80 -4.50
N HIS A 121 2.47 1.84 -5.70
CA HIS A 121 1.14 2.40 -5.93
C HIS A 121 0.43 1.71 -7.10
N SER A 122 -0.90 1.63 -7.05
CA SER A 122 -1.69 0.96 -8.10
C SER A 122 -1.81 1.75 -9.40
N LEU A 123 -1.53 3.03 -9.39
CA LEU A 123 -1.69 4.00 -10.48
C LEU A 123 -3.07 3.94 -11.23
N PRO A 124 -3.54 5.04 -11.82
CA PRO A 124 -2.89 6.36 -11.77
C PRO A 124 -2.97 6.96 -10.37
N ARG A 125 -1.95 7.71 -9.98
CA ARG A 125 -1.99 8.50 -8.74
C ARG A 125 -2.69 9.83 -8.99
N ASN A 126 -3.34 10.36 -7.96
CA ASN A 126 -4.00 11.64 -8.00
C ASN A 126 -3.30 12.63 -7.05
N GLU A 127 -3.51 13.91 -7.32
CA GLU A 127 -3.10 14.94 -6.39
C GLU A 127 -3.71 14.71 -4.99
N GLY A 128 -2.91 14.90 -3.94
CA GLY A 128 -3.33 14.69 -2.56
C GLY A 128 -3.23 13.24 -2.04
N GLU A 129 -2.75 12.28 -2.84
CA GLU A 129 -2.53 10.90 -2.37
C GLU A 129 -1.17 10.73 -1.70
N PHE A 130 -0.13 11.32 -2.24
CA PHE A 130 1.21 11.43 -1.65
C PHE A 130 2.05 12.47 -2.41
N ASP A 131 3.20 12.83 -1.88
CA ASP A 131 4.10 13.83 -2.47
C ASP A 131 4.71 13.35 -3.78
N PHE A 132 4.50 14.12 -4.84
CA PHE A 132 5.03 13.82 -6.17
C PHE A 132 6.56 13.97 -6.27
N SER A 133 7.21 14.65 -5.30
CA SER A 133 8.68 14.70 -5.23
C SER A 133 9.32 13.32 -5.06
N ILE A 134 8.55 12.34 -4.56
CA ILE A 134 8.97 10.94 -4.47
C ILE A 134 9.30 10.33 -5.84
N ASP A 135 8.76 10.87 -6.95
CA ASP A 135 8.99 10.34 -8.30
C ASP A 135 10.46 10.30 -8.70
N ALA A 136 11.22 11.30 -8.30
CA ALA A 136 12.63 11.43 -8.65
C ALA A 136 13.56 10.88 -7.53
N SER A 137 12.98 10.22 -6.52
CA SER A 137 13.71 9.74 -5.35
C SER A 137 14.05 8.25 -5.44
N PRO A 138 14.98 7.74 -4.61
CA PRO A 138 15.27 6.31 -4.51
C PRO A 138 14.12 5.48 -3.93
N TYR A 139 13.14 6.12 -3.28
CA TYR A 139 11.99 5.44 -2.69
C TYR A 139 10.97 4.97 -3.71
N GLN A 140 10.98 5.56 -4.91
CA GLN A 140 10.03 5.26 -5.98
C GLN A 140 10.19 3.85 -6.54
N LEU A 141 9.17 2.98 -6.39
CA LEU A 141 9.10 1.67 -7.01
C LEU A 141 7.89 1.49 -7.95
N TYR A 142 6.89 2.36 -7.90
CA TYR A 142 5.64 2.20 -8.67
C TYR A 142 5.84 2.27 -10.18
N PHE A 143 6.83 2.99 -10.70
CA PHE A 143 7.11 2.97 -12.15
C PHE A 143 7.79 1.66 -12.57
N LYS A 144 8.67 1.10 -11.73
CA LYS A 144 9.22 -0.25 -11.97
C LYS A 144 8.12 -1.31 -11.91
N GLN A 145 7.22 -1.20 -10.92
CA GLN A 145 6.06 -2.08 -10.76
C GLN A 145 5.22 -2.14 -12.04
N ILE A 146 4.93 -1.00 -12.66
CA ILE A 146 4.18 -0.94 -13.93
C ILE A 146 4.96 -1.55 -15.07
N GLY A 147 6.27 -1.29 -15.16
CA GLY A 147 7.13 -1.90 -16.18
C GLY A 147 7.01 -3.43 -16.17
N PHE A 148 6.91 -4.05 -15.02
CA PHE A 148 6.73 -5.51 -14.89
C PHE A 148 5.30 -6.00 -15.14
N SER A 149 4.29 -5.13 -15.15
CA SER A 149 2.89 -5.55 -15.27
C SER A 149 2.55 -6.15 -16.63
N VAL A 150 3.16 -5.66 -17.70
CA VAL A 150 2.92 -6.17 -19.07
C VAL A 150 3.52 -7.56 -19.25
N PRO A 151 4.84 -7.80 -19.03
CA PRO A 151 5.41 -9.14 -19.17
C PRO A 151 4.76 -10.17 -18.24
N LEU A 152 4.38 -9.77 -17.01
CA LEU A 152 3.66 -10.66 -16.11
C LEU A 152 2.30 -11.09 -16.69
N ARG A 153 1.51 -10.15 -17.22
CA ARG A 153 0.23 -10.47 -17.86
C ARG A 153 0.40 -11.34 -19.10
N MET A 154 1.42 -11.07 -19.90
CA MET A 154 1.75 -11.91 -21.06
C MET A 154 2.07 -13.34 -20.64
N SER A 155 2.92 -13.50 -19.62
CA SER A 155 3.24 -14.82 -19.06
C SER A 155 2.02 -15.57 -18.52
N LEU A 156 1.13 -14.87 -17.79
CA LEU A 156 -0.09 -15.45 -17.27
C LEU A 156 -1.02 -15.92 -18.40
N ILE A 157 -1.20 -15.10 -19.43
CA ILE A 157 -2.02 -15.47 -20.60
C ILE A 157 -1.42 -16.67 -21.32
N ALA A 158 -0.11 -16.66 -21.59
CA ALA A 158 0.59 -17.77 -22.23
C ALA A 158 0.40 -19.09 -21.46
N ASN A 159 0.54 -19.05 -20.14
CA ASN A 159 0.29 -20.23 -19.31
C ASN A 159 -1.17 -20.72 -19.36
N ILE A 160 -2.16 -19.81 -19.36
CA ILE A 160 -3.58 -20.17 -19.42
C ILE A 160 -3.93 -20.85 -20.74
N ILE A 161 -3.33 -20.41 -21.85
CA ILE A 161 -3.59 -20.98 -23.19
C ILE A 161 -2.60 -22.10 -23.59
N GLY A 162 -1.77 -22.55 -22.67
CA GLY A 162 -0.86 -23.70 -22.88
C GLY A 162 0.37 -23.39 -23.75
N LEU A 163 0.79 -22.15 -23.83
CA LEU A 163 2.01 -21.69 -24.53
C LEU A 163 3.18 -21.38 -23.57
N GLY A 164 3.07 -21.74 -22.28
CA GLY A 164 4.09 -21.51 -21.25
C GLY A 164 4.92 -22.74 -20.95
#